data_16ef42c8dc833e7efd30c76d806d865b
#
_entry.id   16ef42c8dc833e7efd30c76d806d865b
#
_cell.length_a   1.000
_cell.length_b   1.000
_cell.length_c   1.000
_cell.angle_alpha   90.00
_cell.angle_beta   90.00
_cell.angle_gamma   90.00
#
_symmetry.space_group_name_H-M   'P 1'
#
loop_
_entity.id
_entity.type
_entity.pdbx_description
1 polymer ?
#
loop_
_entity_poly.entity_id
_entity_poly.type
_entity_poly.pdbx_seq_one_letter_code
_entity_poly.pdbx_strand_id
1 'polypeptide(L)'
;MCIRDSPELYLEMIRLKTSILFGSAAYGGALIGGKKVEEANELRQMAIWVGLGFQIWDDYLDATASAEVLGKPSGSDIRQGKRTLLVIEALNRTNNEDRKELIKILDDSNNTDNDVKRAVDIMSNCGALENCREQALGYLNGAKKTIAKYPENNARTMLEELLEYMVTRGH
;
A
#
# COMPACT_ATOMS: atom_id res chain seq x y z
N MET A 1 -1.13 14.98 19.20
CA MET A 1 -1.56 14.32 17.94
C MET A 1 -0.71 14.93 16.85
N CYS A 2 0.28 14.20 16.38
CA CYS A 2 1.19 14.68 15.34
C CYS A 2 0.48 14.54 14.00
N ILE A 3 0.65 15.51 13.10
CA ILE A 3 0.09 15.51 11.72
C ILE A 3 0.46 14.23 10.93
N ARG A 4 1.45 13.45 11.43
CA ARG A 4 1.91 12.18 10.82
C ARG A 4 1.12 10.93 11.23
N ASP A 5 0.07 11.05 12.04
CA ASP A 5 -0.64 9.92 12.65
C ASP A 5 -2.08 9.76 12.11
N SER A 6 -2.42 10.37 10.97
CA SER A 6 -3.73 10.24 10.33
C SER A 6 -3.65 9.35 9.09
N PRO A 7 -4.53 8.32 8.97
CA PRO A 7 -4.65 7.50 7.76
C PRO A 7 -4.84 8.34 6.49
N GLU A 8 -5.65 9.40 6.56
CA GLU A 8 -5.96 10.27 5.42
C GLU A 8 -4.71 11.01 4.93
N LEU A 9 -3.89 11.53 5.85
CA LEU A 9 -2.63 12.21 5.51
C LEU A 9 -1.60 11.24 4.94
N TYR A 10 -1.55 10.01 5.46
CA TYR A 10 -0.70 8.98 4.89
C TYR A 10 -1.14 8.64 3.45
N LEU A 11 -2.43 8.40 3.23
CA LEU A 11 -2.98 8.12 1.91
C LEU A 11 -2.73 9.26 0.93
N GLU A 12 -2.88 10.51 1.35
CA GLU A 12 -2.56 11.67 0.51
C GLU A 12 -1.05 11.74 0.19
N MET A 13 -0.19 11.45 1.14
CA MET A 13 1.26 11.42 0.93
C MET A 13 1.64 10.36 -0.11
N ILE A 14 1.15 9.12 -0.01
CA ILE A 14 1.45 8.07 -1.00
C ILE A 14 0.75 8.33 -2.34
N ARG A 15 -0.40 9.00 -2.34
CA ARG A 15 -1.05 9.47 -3.56
C ARG A 15 -0.13 10.42 -4.33
N LEU A 16 0.45 11.40 -3.66
CA LEU A 16 1.33 12.40 -4.28
C LEU A 16 2.71 11.82 -4.62
N LYS A 17 3.27 10.95 -3.77
CA LYS A 17 4.62 10.40 -3.92
C LYS A 17 4.68 9.30 -4.98
N THR A 18 3.67 8.42 -5.02
CA THR A 18 3.68 7.19 -5.82
C THR A 18 2.58 7.20 -6.88
N SER A 19 1.31 7.36 -6.45
CA SER A 19 0.15 7.05 -7.29
C SER A 19 -0.05 8.04 -8.42
N ILE A 20 0.31 9.31 -8.24
CA ILE A 20 0.11 10.33 -9.28
C ILE A 20 0.94 10.05 -10.53
N LEU A 21 2.08 9.38 -10.41
CA LEU A 21 2.91 8.97 -11.54
C LEU A 21 2.20 7.90 -12.39
N PHE A 22 1.58 6.90 -11.73
CA PHE A 22 0.74 5.91 -12.40
C PHE A 22 -0.42 6.59 -13.14
N GLY A 23 -1.09 7.52 -12.45
CA GLY A 23 -2.19 8.28 -13.04
C GLY A 23 -1.75 9.11 -14.25
N SER A 24 -0.60 9.76 -14.18
CA SER A 24 -0.06 10.57 -15.29
C SER A 24 0.32 9.73 -16.50
N ALA A 25 0.90 8.55 -16.27
CA ALA A 25 1.24 7.61 -17.35
C ALA A 25 -0.02 7.09 -18.06
N ALA A 26 -1.04 6.68 -17.29
CA ALA A 26 -2.31 6.20 -17.85
C ALA A 26 -3.04 7.31 -18.63
N TYR A 27 -3.09 8.52 -18.08
CA TYR A 27 -3.68 9.68 -18.73
C TYR A 27 -3.00 10.02 -20.06
N GLY A 28 -1.66 10.13 -20.04
CA GLY A 28 -0.88 10.43 -21.25
C GLY A 28 -1.03 9.33 -22.30
N GLY A 29 -0.95 8.06 -21.90
CA GLY A 29 -1.14 6.92 -22.79
C GLY A 29 -2.52 6.90 -23.44
N ALA A 30 -3.57 7.21 -22.66
CA ALA A 30 -4.94 7.31 -23.18
C ALA A 30 -5.10 8.41 -24.24
N LEU A 31 -4.55 9.61 -23.99
CA LEU A 31 -4.60 10.71 -24.95
C LEU A 31 -3.83 10.42 -26.24
N ILE A 32 -2.64 9.83 -26.13
CA ILE A 32 -1.82 9.39 -27.25
C ILE A 32 -2.56 8.31 -28.07
N GLY A 33 -3.29 7.42 -27.37
CA GLY A 33 -4.16 6.40 -27.98
C GLY A 33 -5.47 6.94 -28.58
N GLY A 34 -5.68 8.26 -28.61
CA GLY A 34 -6.84 8.92 -29.23
C GLY A 34 -8.11 8.91 -28.37
N LYS A 35 -7.98 8.65 -27.06
CA LYS A 35 -9.11 8.72 -26.13
C LYS A 35 -9.51 10.18 -25.84
N LYS A 36 -10.79 10.41 -25.55
CA LYS A 36 -11.27 11.71 -25.09
C LYS A 36 -10.76 12.01 -23.67
N VAL A 37 -10.74 13.29 -23.32
CA VAL A 37 -10.26 13.76 -22.01
C VAL A 37 -11.01 13.10 -20.85
N GLU A 38 -12.32 12.88 -21.01
CA GLU A 38 -13.16 12.24 -20.00
C GLU A 38 -12.74 10.79 -19.73
N GLU A 39 -12.52 10.01 -20.81
CA GLU A 39 -12.04 8.62 -20.73
C GLU A 39 -10.60 8.57 -20.17
N ALA A 40 -9.75 9.50 -20.59
CA ALA A 40 -8.39 9.61 -20.08
C ALA A 40 -8.36 9.92 -18.57
N ASN A 41 -9.27 10.75 -18.07
CA ASN A 41 -9.42 11.02 -16.63
C ASN A 41 -9.93 9.79 -15.86
N GLU A 42 -10.84 8.98 -16.43
CA GLU A 42 -11.27 7.72 -15.82
C GLU A 42 -10.09 6.75 -15.66
N LEU A 43 -9.28 6.58 -16.70
CA LEU A 43 -8.07 5.75 -16.66
C LEU A 43 -7.01 6.31 -15.70
N ARG A 44 -6.86 7.63 -15.63
CA ARG A 44 -6.01 8.30 -14.64
C ARG A 44 -6.43 7.93 -13.21
N GLN A 45 -7.74 8.04 -12.90
CA GLN A 45 -8.24 7.74 -11.58
C GLN A 45 -8.07 6.27 -11.23
N MET A 46 -8.33 5.38 -12.17
CA MET A 46 -8.08 3.94 -12.04
C MET A 46 -6.61 3.67 -11.69
N ALA A 47 -5.67 4.28 -12.43
CA ALA A 47 -4.24 4.09 -12.19
C ALA A 47 -3.76 4.71 -10.86
N ILE A 48 -4.40 5.78 -10.37
CA ILE A 48 -4.17 6.30 -9.01
C ILE A 48 -4.56 5.27 -7.97
N TRP A 49 -5.68 4.57 -8.10
CA TRP A 49 -6.06 3.48 -7.22
C TRP A 49 -5.05 2.33 -7.25
N VAL A 50 -4.56 1.97 -8.44
CA VAL A 50 -3.48 0.98 -8.57
C VAL A 50 -2.25 1.39 -7.75
N GLY A 51 -1.80 2.63 -7.86
CA GLY A 51 -0.65 3.15 -7.12
C GLY A 51 -0.86 3.17 -5.60
N LEU A 52 -2.08 3.50 -5.13
CA LEU A 52 -2.44 3.43 -3.70
C LEU A 52 -2.40 1.99 -3.20
N GLY A 53 -3.08 1.08 -3.88
CA GLY A 53 -3.09 -0.34 -3.54
C GLY A 53 -1.69 -0.95 -3.54
N PHE A 54 -0.88 -0.62 -4.54
CA PHE A 54 0.50 -1.05 -4.65
C PHE A 54 1.36 -0.62 -3.45
N GLN A 55 1.28 0.66 -3.04
CA GLN A 55 2.09 1.16 -1.92
C GLN A 55 1.65 0.56 -0.59
N ILE A 56 0.34 0.45 -0.33
CA ILE A 56 -0.15 -0.19 0.90
C ILE A 56 0.25 -1.66 0.94
N TRP A 57 0.19 -2.35 -0.20
CA TRP A 57 0.62 -3.75 -0.32
C TRP A 57 2.13 -3.91 -0.09
N ASP A 58 2.94 -2.97 -0.60
CA ASP A 58 4.39 -2.97 -0.38
C ASP A 58 4.74 -2.83 1.10
N ASP A 59 4.11 -1.91 1.81
CA ASP A 59 4.27 -1.74 3.25
C ASP A 59 3.80 -3.00 4.02
N TYR A 60 2.69 -3.63 3.59
CA TYR A 60 2.19 -4.88 4.17
C TYR A 60 3.20 -6.01 4.00
N LEU A 61 3.77 -6.18 2.82
CA LEU A 61 4.80 -7.19 2.55
C LEU A 61 6.07 -6.94 3.38
N ASP A 62 6.51 -5.69 3.53
CA ASP A 62 7.68 -5.37 4.35
C ASP A 62 7.52 -5.86 5.79
N ALA A 63 6.30 -5.81 6.33
CA ALA A 63 6.01 -6.28 7.68
C ALA A 63 5.80 -7.80 7.79
N THR A 64 5.32 -8.47 6.73
CA THR A 64 4.78 -9.85 6.84
C THR A 64 5.55 -10.90 6.05
N ALA A 65 6.23 -10.52 4.96
CA ALA A 65 6.93 -11.48 4.11
C ALA A 65 8.31 -11.83 4.67
N SER A 66 8.78 -13.05 4.36
CA SER A 66 10.13 -13.47 4.75
C SER A 66 11.23 -12.69 4.00
N ALA A 67 12.43 -12.64 4.60
CA ALA A 67 13.58 -11.99 3.97
C ALA A 67 13.94 -12.61 2.60
N GLU A 68 13.67 -13.91 2.41
CA GLU A 68 13.92 -14.62 1.15
C GLU A 68 13.00 -14.10 0.03
N VAL A 69 11.73 -13.82 0.34
CA VAL A 69 10.74 -13.26 -0.60
C VAL A 69 11.04 -11.81 -0.93
N LEU A 70 11.43 -11.02 0.08
CA LEU A 70 11.69 -9.59 -0.08
C LEU A 70 13.04 -9.27 -0.71
N GLY A 71 14.03 -10.20 -0.65
CA GLY A 71 15.42 -9.92 -1.00
C GLY A 71 16.10 -8.91 -0.05
N LYS A 72 15.47 -8.57 1.07
CA LYS A 72 15.93 -7.65 2.12
C LYS A 72 15.41 -8.13 3.48
N PRO A 73 16.01 -7.68 4.62
CA PRO A 73 15.49 -8.00 5.93
C PRO A 73 14.02 -7.54 6.07
N SER A 74 13.16 -8.43 6.60
CA SER A 74 11.76 -8.13 6.92
C SER A 74 11.66 -7.03 7.99
N GLY A 75 10.62 -6.20 7.92
CA GLY A 75 10.36 -5.13 8.88
C GLY A 75 11.32 -3.94 8.74
N SER A 76 11.86 -3.70 7.55
CA SER A 76 12.78 -2.58 7.31
C SER A 76 12.13 -1.23 7.62
N ASP A 77 10.84 -1.08 7.40
CA ASP A 77 10.10 0.14 7.70
C ASP A 77 9.94 0.38 9.21
N ILE A 78 9.73 -0.70 9.98
CA ILE A 78 9.70 -0.65 11.45
C ILE A 78 11.08 -0.25 11.99
N ARG A 79 12.16 -0.84 11.46
CA ARG A 79 13.53 -0.51 11.84
C ARG A 79 13.89 0.94 11.60
N GLN A 80 13.35 1.54 10.54
CA GLN A 80 13.53 2.95 10.19
C GLN A 80 12.55 3.89 10.92
N GLY A 81 11.71 3.37 11.81
CA GLY A 81 10.71 4.15 12.54
C GLY A 81 9.64 4.79 11.65
N LYS A 82 9.39 4.23 10.45
CA LYS A 82 8.40 4.77 9.53
C LYS A 82 6.99 4.61 10.08
N ARG A 83 6.20 5.66 9.95
CA ARG A 83 4.77 5.68 10.29
C ARG A 83 3.95 5.33 9.04
N THR A 84 4.02 4.04 8.62
CA THR A 84 3.20 3.52 7.53
C THR A 84 1.73 3.41 7.93
N LEU A 85 0.84 3.11 6.98
CA LEU A 85 -0.58 2.92 7.28
C LEU A 85 -0.80 1.83 8.33
N LEU A 86 -0.01 0.75 8.29
CA LEU A 86 -0.08 -0.35 9.25
C LEU A 86 0.16 0.13 10.69
N VAL A 87 1.19 0.95 10.86
CA VAL A 87 1.53 1.54 12.17
C VAL A 87 0.44 2.50 12.64
N ILE A 88 -0.04 3.38 11.76
CA ILE A 88 -1.09 4.37 12.09
C ILE A 88 -2.37 3.65 12.50
N GLU A 89 -2.80 2.64 11.76
CA GLU A 89 -3.97 1.82 12.07
C GLU A 89 -3.79 1.08 13.40
N ALA A 90 -2.60 0.52 13.66
CA ALA A 90 -2.32 -0.15 14.93
C ALA A 90 -2.38 0.81 16.11
N LEU A 91 -1.78 1.99 15.99
CA LEU A 91 -1.83 3.02 17.04
C LEU A 91 -3.26 3.49 17.35
N ASN A 92 -4.16 3.43 16.37
CA ASN A 92 -5.57 3.82 16.55
C ASN A 92 -6.45 2.69 17.14
N ARG A 93 -6.04 1.43 17.01
CA ARG A 93 -6.84 0.24 17.37
C ARG A 93 -6.40 -0.47 18.64
N THR A 94 -5.11 -0.34 18.98
CA THR A 94 -4.52 -1.08 20.10
C THR A 94 -4.79 -0.44 21.46
N ASN A 95 -4.58 -1.20 22.53
CA ASN A 95 -4.67 -0.70 23.90
C ASN A 95 -3.49 0.24 24.25
N ASN A 96 -3.56 0.90 25.40
CA ASN A 96 -2.57 1.89 25.81
C ASN A 96 -1.17 1.30 26.07
N GLU A 97 -1.07 0.04 26.49
CA GLU A 97 0.22 -0.61 26.79
C GLU A 97 0.94 -0.94 25.48
N ASP A 98 0.29 -1.69 24.60
CA ASP A 98 0.81 -2.02 23.27
C ASP A 98 1.11 -0.77 22.45
N ARG A 99 0.28 0.28 22.57
CA ARG A 99 0.53 1.57 21.92
C ARG A 99 1.85 2.20 22.34
N LYS A 100 2.12 2.23 23.65
CA LYS A 100 3.37 2.77 24.19
C LYS A 100 4.57 1.93 23.77
N GLU A 101 4.42 0.62 23.79
CA GLU A 101 5.45 -0.31 23.37
C GLU A 101 5.78 -0.16 21.89
N LEU A 102 4.76 -0.12 21.03
CA LEU A 102 4.94 0.10 19.58
C LEU A 102 5.67 1.42 19.28
N ILE A 103 5.27 2.50 19.93
CA ILE A 103 5.94 3.81 19.80
C ILE A 103 7.41 3.71 20.22
N LYS A 104 7.70 3.06 21.36
CA LYS A 104 9.06 2.87 21.85
C LYS A 104 9.92 2.10 20.85
N ILE A 105 9.40 1.03 20.27
CA ILE A 105 10.13 0.24 19.24
C ILE A 105 10.45 1.11 18.03
N LEU A 106 9.47 1.87 17.55
CA LEU A 106 9.62 2.70 16.35
C LEU A 106 10.55 3.90 16.54
N ASP A 107 10.67 4.40 17.77
CA ASP A 107 11.55 5.55 18.09
C ASP A 107 12.98 5.12 18.45
N ASP A 108 13.24 3.81 18.60
CA ASP A 108 14.56 3.25 18.86
C ASP A 108 15.27 2.91 17.56
N SER A 109 16.32 3.66 17.23
CA SER A 109 17.17 3.40 16.05
C SER A 109 17.98 2.10 16.15
N ASN A 110 18.07 1.48 17.33
CA ASN A 110 18.81 0.24 17.61
C ASN A 110 17.86 -0.94 17.89
N ASN A 111 16.60 -0.86 17.46
CA ASN A 111 15.64 -1.94 17.67
C ASN A 111 16.16 -3.29 17.11
N THR A 112 15.90 -4.35 17.87
CA THR A 112 16.35 -5.72 17.57
C THR A 112 15.33 -6.47 16.69
N ASP A 113 15.70 -7.67 16.21
CA ASP A 113 14.77 -8.55 15.50
C ASP A 113 13.55 -8.93 16.37
N ASN A 114 13.75 -9.08 17.69
CA ASN A 114 12.66 -9.35 18.61
C ASN A 114 11.72 -8.15 18.75
N ASP A 115 12.25 -6.93 18.73
CA ASP A 115 11.44 -5.72 18.77
C ASP A 115 10.59 -5.58 17.49
N VAL A 116 11.19 -5.84 16.34
CA VAL A 116 10.47 -5.86 15.05
C VAL A 116 9.36 -6.89 15.06
N LYS A 117 9.65 -8.12 15.51
CA LYS A 117 8.65 -9.17 15.64
C LYS A 117 7.52 -8.75 16.59
N ARG A 118 7.87 -8.17 17.74
CA ARG A 118 6.88 -7.70 18.71
C ARG A 118 5.98 -6.60 18.11
N ALA A 119 6.55 -5.68 17.33
CA ALA A 119 5.75 -4.66 16.63
C ALA A 119 4.77 -5.29 15.63
N VAL A 120 5.21 -6.28 14.85
CA VAL A 120 4.35 -7.04 13.92
C VAL A 120 3.24 -7.77 14.68
N ASP A 121 3.55 -8.41 15.81
CA ASP A 121 2.56 -9.10 16.65
C ASP A 121 1.49 -8.12 17.17
N ILE A 122 1.88 -6.93 17.62
CA ILE A 122 0.93 -5.86 18.02
C ILE A 122 0.01 -5.47 16.86
N MET A 123 0.58 -5.21 15.68
CA MET A 123 -0.19 -4.82 14.48
C MET A 123 -1.13 -5.94 14.01
N SER A 124 -0.71 -7.19 14.14
CA SER A 124 -1.53 -8.36 13.82
C SER A 124 -2.70 -8.52 14.79
N ASN A 125 -2.40 -8.50 16.10
CA ASN A 125 -3.39 -8.76 17.16
C ASN A 125 -4.50 -7.70 17.21
N CYS A 126 -4.20 -6.45 16.87
CA CYS A 126 -5.22 -5.39 16.80
C CYS A 126 -5.96 -5.34 15.45
N GLY A 127 -5.65 -6.24 14.51
CA GLY A 127 -6.29 -6.33 13.20
C GLY A 127 -5.84 -5.26 12.20
N ALA A 128 -4.77 -4.50 12.48
CA ALA A 128 -4.27 -3.45 11.60
C ALA A 128 -3.72 -4.02 10.29
N LEU A 129 -3.00 -5.15 10.36
CA LEU A 129 -2.46 -5.80 9.15
C LEU A 129 -3.58 -6.22 8.20
N GLU A 130 -4.62 -6.90 8.69
CA GLU A 130 -5.73 -7.35 7.84
C GLU A 130 -6.51 -6.18 7.27
N ASN A 131 -6.77 -5.14 8.07
CA ASN A 131 -7.43 -3.93 7.57
C ASN A 131 -6.65 -3.26 6.41
N CYS A 132 -5.34 -3.14 6.52
CA CYS A 132 -4.51 -2.57 5.45
C CYS A 132 -4.47 -3.48 4.22
N ARG A 133 -4.41 -4.79 4.41
CA ARG A 133 -4.51 -5.78 3.33
C ARG A 133 -5.83 -5.64 2.56
N GLU A 134 -6.95 -5.57 3.27
CA GLU A 134 -8.27 -5.38 2.66
C GLU A 134 -8.38 -4.05 1.91
N GLN A 135 -7.83 -2.96 2.47
CA GLN A 135 -7.79 -1.67 1.79
C GLN A 135 -7.00 -1.72 0.48
N ALA A 136 -5.80 -2.33 0.49
CA ALA A 136 -4.99 -2.50 -0.73
C ALA A 136 -5.76 -3.27 -1.80
N LEU A 137 -6.35 -4.42 -1.43
CA LEU A 137 -7.17 -5.24 -2.34
C LEU A 137 -8.42 -4.50 -2.82
N GLY A 138 -9.02 -3.66 -1.99
CA GLY A 138 -10.16 -2.81 -2.36
C GLY A 138 -9.83 -1.84 -3.49
N TYR A 139 -8.68 -1.15 -3.41
CA TYR A 139 -8.19 -0.28 -4.47
C TYR A 139 -7.94 -1.04 -5.79
N LEU A 140 -7.26 -2.19 -5.72
CA LEU A 140 -6.95 -3.00 -6.91
C LEU A 140 -8.21 -3.60 -7.54
N ASN A 141 -9.18 -4.03 -6.74
CA ASN A 141 -10.47 -4.51 -7.24
C ASN A 141 -11.28 -3.39 -7.90
N GLY A 142 -11.22 -2.16 -7.38
CA GLY A 142 -11.78 -0.97 -8.03
C GLY A 142 -11.17 -0.72 -9.42
N ALA A 143 -9.86 -0.84 -9.51
CA ALA A 143 -9.13 -0.74 -10.78
C ALA A 143 -9.53 -1.83 -11.77
N LYS A 144 -9.59 -3.11 -11.34
CA LYS A 144 -10.05 -4.24 -12.17
C LYS A 144 -11.45 -3.99 -12.75
N LYS A 145 -12.39 -3.50 -11.94
CA LYS A 145 -13.75 -3.16 -12.41
C LYS A 145 -13.75 -2.08 -13.50
N THR A 146 -12.83 -1.12 -13.42
CA THR A 146 -12.71 -0.07 -14.45
C THR A 146 -12.12 -0.63 -15.74
N ILE A 147 -11.06 -1.46 -15.67
CA ILE A 147 -10.46 -2.11 -16.83
C ILE A 147 -11.47 -3.02 -17.54
N ALA A 148 -12.31 -3.74 -16.79
CA ALA A 148 -13.31 -4.65 -17.33
C ALA A 148 -14.38 -3.96 -18.21
N LYS A 149 -14.52 -2.63 -18.16
CA LYS A 149 -15.41 -1.87 -19.06
C LYS A 149 -14.88 -1.75 -20.50
N TYR A 150 -13.56 -1.97 -20.69
CA TYR A 150 -12.92 -1.85 -21.99
C TYR A 150 -12.98 -3.18 -22.75
N PRO A 151 -12.96 -3.15 -24.11
CA PRO A 151 -12.98 -4.35 -24.93
C PRO A 151 -11.84 -5.33 -24.59
N GLU A 152 -12.11 -6.61 -24.69
CA GLU A 152 -11.10 -7.64 -24.52
C GLU A 152 -10.06 -7.57 -25.62
N ASN A 153 -8.81 -7.41 -25.25
CA ASN A 153 -7.64 -7.41 -26.13
C ASN A 153 -6.36 -7.62 -25.30
N ASN A 154 -5.24 -7.82 -25.98
CA ASN A 154 -3.95 -8.07 -25.31
C ASN A 154 -3.57 -6.97 -24.31
N ALA A 155 -3.87 -5.70 -24.59
CA ALA A 155 -3.53 -4.61 -23.66
C ALA A 155 -4.34 -4.69 -22.35
N ARG A 156 -5.65 -5.03 -22.44
CA ARG A 156 -6.48 -5.27 -21.26
C ARG A 156 -5.96 -6.48 -20.46
N THR A 157 -5.68 -7.60 -21.14
CA THR A 157 -5.11 -8.79 -20.49
C THR A 157 -3.82 -8.48 -19.75
N MET A 158 -2.88 -7.76 -20.38
CA MET A 158 -1.62 -7.35 -19.75
C MET A 158 -1.83 -6.47 -18.52
N LEU A 159 -2.81 -5.56 -18.55
CA LEU A 159 -3.14 -4.72 -17.38
C LEU A 159 -3.75 -5.56 -16.25
N GLU A 160 -4.62 -6.52 -16.55
CA GLU A 160 -5.22 -7.42 -15.58
C GLU A 160 -4.15 -8.32 -14.93
N GLU A 161 -3.24 -8.88 -15.72
CA GLU A 161 -2.09 -9.66 -15.25
C GLU A 161 -1.15 -8.82 -14.37
N LEU A 162 -0.89 -7.57 -14.73
CA LEU A 162 -0.09 -6.65 -13.93
C LEU A 162 -0.72 -6.42 -12.55
N LEU A 163 -2.04 -6.19 -12.49
CA LEU A 163 -2.75 -6.02 -11.22
C LEU A 163 -2.68 -7.28 -10.36
N GLU A 164 -2.78 -8.46 -10.97
CA GLU A 164 -2.67 -9.73 -10.27
C GLU A 164 -1.26 -9.96 -9.73
N TYR A 165 -0.24 -9.69 -10.54
CA TYR A 165 1.16 -9.76 -10.11
C TYR A 165 1.44 -8.87 -8.89
N MET A 166 0.86 -7.67 -8.81
CA MET A 166 1.07 -6.76 -7.69
C MET A 166 0.69 -7.36 -6.33
N VAL A 167 -0.30 -8.24 -6.27
CA VAL A 167 -0.77 -8.87 -5.02
C VAL A 167 -0.25 -10.29 -4.83
N THR A 168 0.26 -10.94 -5.88
CA THR A 168 0.82 -12.31 -5.79
C THR A 168 2.32 -12.34 -5.56
N ARG A 169 3.03 -11.23 -5.77
CA ARG A 169 4.51 -11.14 -5.67
C ARG A 169 5.10 -11.42 -4.29
N GLY A 170 4.28 -11.69 -3.28
CA GLY A 170 4.70 -11.98 -1.92
C GLY A 170 4.46 -13.41 -1.45
N HIS A 171 4.13 -14.30 -2.38
CA HIS A 171 3.81 -15.70 -2.10
C HIS A 171 4.74 -16.64 -2.86
#